data_8b07fbbc407102e0a2cea87e9cc19157
#
_entry.id   8b07fbbc407102e0a2cea87e9cc19157
#
_cell.length_a   1.000
_cell.length_b   1.000
_cell.length_c   1.000
_cell.angle_alpha   90.00
_cell.angle_beta   90.00
_cell.angle_gamma   90.00
#
_symmetry.space_group_name_H-M   'P 1'
#
loop_
_entity.id
_entity.type
_entity.pdbx_description
1 polymer ?
#
loop_
_entity_poly.entity_id
_entity_poly.type
_entity_poly.pdbx_seq_one_letter_code
_entity_poly.pdbx_strand_id
1 'polypeptide(L)'
;MGQTFSNAIAQRRAIGLFKMQIQQHVQLKTLNTLNLNAVASHYVQINSAEEVVNALQFAQQQQLNVLVLSGGSNVLLPEQIQALVLHLNIQGFEVLEEDDQTITVQVGAGQNWHDFVLYSTQQHWFGLQNLALIPGLVGASPVQNIGAYGVEVGEFIQSVQVYDCQVKQFTSILNKDCHFAYRHSIFKDQPNRYIIVSVTFKLLKQADLKLNYGDLKQA
;
A
#
# COMPACT_ATOMS: atom_id res chain seq x y z
N MET A 1 -27.44 -7.98 -4.73
CA MET A 1 -26.66 -7.61 -3.54
C MET A 1 -25.74 -6.39 -3.72
N GLY A 2 -25.68 -5.76 -4.89
CA GLY A 2 -24.80 -4.60 -5.18
C GLY A 2 -25.29 -3.22 -4.72
N GLN A 3 -26.52 -3.07 -4.21
CA GLN A 3 -27.06 -1.75 -3.82
C GLN A 3 -26.76 -1.34 -2.37
N THR A 4 -26.33 -2.26 -1.50
CA THR A 4 -26.08 -1.98 -0.08
C THR A 4 -24.74 -1.32 0.19
N PHE A 5 -23.73 -1.54 -0.64
CA PHE A 5 -22.40 -0.94 -0.45
C PHE A 5 -22.30 0.50 -0.96
N SER A 6 -22.99 0.80 -2.08
CA SER A 6 -23.07 2.18 -2.61
C SER A 6 -23.73 3.13 -1.61
N ASN A 7 -24.73 2.65 -0.86
CA ASN A 7 -25.38 3.42 0.20
C ASN A 7 -24.53 3.60 1.45
N ALA A 8 -23.63 2.66 1.76
CA ALA A 8 -22.70 2.78 2.90
C ALA A 8 -21.61 3.85 2.64
N ILE A 9 -21.15 3.98 1.41
CA ILE A 9 -20.22 5.05 1.00
C ILE A 9 -20.93 6.41 0.98
N ALA A 10 -22.17 6.47 0.47
CA ALA A 10 -22.98 7.69 0.47
C ALA A 10 -23.41 8.13 1.88
N GLN A 11 -23.73 7.19 2.76
CA GLN A 11 -24.05 7.50 4.17
C GLN A 11 -22.84 7.91 5.00
N ARG A 12 -21.63 7.42 4.71
CA ARG A 12 -20.40 7.92 5.32
C ARG A 12 -20.05 9.35 4.90
N ARG A 13 -20.50 9.80 3.72
CA ARG A 13 -20.39 11.22 3.31
C ARG A 13 -21.25 12.19 4.14
N ALA A 14 -22.27 11.69 4.79
CA ALA A 14 -23.22 12.52 5.57
C ALA A 14 -22.92 12.57 7.08
N ILE A 15 -22.00 11.73 7.58
CA ILE A 15 -21.69 11.66 9.01
C ILE A 15 -20.20 11.91 9.24
N GLY A 16 -19.87 13.19 9.48
CA GLY A 16 -18.63 13.58 10.11
C GLY A 16 -17.47 13.85 9.13
N LEU A 17 -17.23 15.12 8.93
CA LEU A 17 -15.89 15.68 8.71
C LEU A 17 -14.96 15.12 9.82
N PHE A 18 -14.37 13.94 9.60
CA PHE A 18 -13.17 13.55 10.32
C PHE A 18 -12.11 14.58 9.93
N LYS A 19 -11.97 15.60 10.77
CA LYS A 19 -10.98 16.64 10.59
C LYS A 19 -9.63 15.95 10.67
N MET A 20 -8.94 15.82 9.53
CA MET A 20 -7.57 15.32 9.48
C MET A 20 -6.75 15.98 10.60
N GLN A 21 -6.20 15.17 11.50
CA GLN A 21 -5.50 15.67 12.69
C GLN A 21 -3.99 15.64 12.45
N ILE A 22 -3.41 16.80 12.19
CA ILE A 22 -1.95 16.95 12.10
C ILE A 22 -1.41 17.11 13.52
N GLN A 23 -0.46 16.26 13.88
CA GLN A 23 0.24 16.24 15.15
C GLN A 23 1.67 16.77 14.96
N GLN A 24 2.23 17.35 16.02
CA GLN A 24 3.62 17.85 16.02
C GLN A 24 4.49 17.04 16.98
N HIS A 25 5.78 16.93 16.65
CA HIS A 25 6.80 16.27 17.48
C HIS A 25 6.45 14.82 17.83
N VAL A 26 5.98 14.06 16.84
CA VAL A 26 5.50 12.68 17.04
C VAL A 26 6.67 11.70 17.00
N GLN A 27 6.76 10.84 18.01
CA GLN A 27 7.70 9.73 18.08
C GLN A 27 7.28 8.62 17.10
N LEU A 28 8.19 8.24 16.20
CA LEU A 28 7.97 7.21 15.19
C LEU A 28 8.59 5.86 15.55
N LYS A 29 9.06 5.68 16.78
CA LYS A 29 9.74 4.45 17.22
C LYS A 29 8.92 3.19 16.97
N THR A 30 7.63 3.25 17.23
CA THR A 30 6.70 2.12 17.02
C THR A 30 6.22 1.98 15.57
N LEU A 31 6.56 2.94 14.71
CA LEU A 31 6.19 2.97 13.29
C LEU A 31 7.36 2.61 12.37
N ASN A 32 8.43 2.03 12.92
CA ASN A 32 9.52 1.43 12.15
C ASN A 32 10.02 0.15 12.83
N THR A 33 10.31 -0.88 12.04
CA THR A 33 10.66 -2.22 12.55
C THR A 33 12.02 -2.29 13.21
N LEU A 34 12.91 -1.32 12.97
CA LEU A 34 14.22 -1.22 13.60
C LEU A 34 14.16 -0.54 14.97
N ASN A 35 12.96 -0.09 15.42
CA ASN A 35 12.75 0.63 16.68
C ASN A 35 13.67 1.86 16.84
N LEU A 36 14.02 2.51 15.72
CA LEU A 36 14.84 3.73 15.75
C LEU A 36 14.06 4.85 16.43
N ASN A 37 14.76 5.59 17.30
CA ASN A 37 14.24 6.80 17.89
C ASN A 37 14.23 7.89 16.80
N ALA A 38 13.07 8.17 16.23
CA ALA A 38 12.86 9.19 15.23
C ALA A 38 11.67 10.07 15.62
N VAL A 39 11.81 11.38 15.45
CA VAL A 39 10.77 12.37 15.77
C VAL A 39 10.39 13.10 14.51
N ALA A 40 9.12 13.02 14.11
CA ALA A 40 8.57 13.82 13.02
C ALA A 40 8.17 15.21 13.52
N SER A 41 8.61 16.28 12.84
CA SER A 41 8.15 17.64 13.15
C SER A 41 6.64 17.77 12.98
N HIS A 42 6.11 17.13 11.92
CA HIS A 42 4.67 17.02 11.67
C HIS A 42 4.33 15.60 11.23
N TYR A 43 3.17 15.12 11.66
CA TYR A 43 2.69 13.76 11.38
C TYR A 43 1.20 13.79 11.13
N VAL A 44 0.75 12.97 10.19
CA VAL A 44 -0.66 12.72 9.94
C VAL A 44 -0.88 11.27 9.53
N GLN A 45 -1.89 10.63 10.10
CA GLN A 45 -2.38 9.34 9.64
C GLN A 45 -3.39 9.57 8.53
N ILE A 46 -3.22 8.87 7.42
CA ILE A 46 -4.05 8.98 6.19
C ILE A 46 -4.93 7.76 6.09
N ASN A 47 -6.24 7.94 6.24
CA ASN A 47 -7.22 6.85 6.26
C ASN A 47 -8.08 6.80 4.97
N SER A 48 -7.96 7.80 4.09
CA SER A 48 -8.63 7.82 2.78
C SER A 48 -7.77 8.49 1.72
N ALA A 49 -8.11 8.26 0.46
CA ALA A 49 -7.42 8.91 -0.66
C ALA A 49 -7.58 10.44 -0.63
N GLU A 50 -8.75 10.94 -0.24
CA GLU A 50 -9.02 12.38 -0.15
C GLU A 50 -8.13 13.07 0.89
N GLU A 51 -7.80 12.39 2.00
CA GLU A 51 -6.90 12.91 3.02
C GLU A 51 -5.48 13.14 2.51
N VAL A 52 -5.02 12.38 1.49
CA VAL A 52 -3.74 12.61 0.82
C VAL A 52 -3.69 14.03 0.24
N VAL A 53 -4.74 14.43 -0.48
CA VAL A 53 -4.80 15.77 -1.10
C VAL A 53 -4.76 16.87 -0.05
N ASN A 54 -5.55 16.70 1.03
CA ASN A 54 -5.61 17.68 2.12
C ASN A 54 -4.26 17.81 2.85
N ALA A 55 -3.58 16.69 3.08
CA ALA A 55 -2.26 16.67 3.71
C ALA A 55 -1.19 17.35 2.84
N LEU A 56 -1.21 17.10 1.53
CA LEU A 56 -0.30 17.74 0.60
C LEU A 56 -0.55 19.26 0.47
N GLN A 57 -1.81 19.68 0.49
CA GLN A 57 -2.15 21.12 0.53
C GLN A 57 -1.64 21.79 1.81
N PHE A 58 -1.80 21.13 2.97
CA PHE A 58 -1.22 21.62 4.21
C PHE A 58 0.31 21.71 4.14
N ALA A 59 1.00 20.66 3.66
CA ALA A 59 2.44 20.68 3.50
C ALA A 59 2.91 21.84 2.61
N GLN A 60 2.22 22.07 1.50
CA GLN A 60 2.50 23.20 0.60
C GLN A 60 2.32 24.56 1.30
N GLN A 61 1.23 24.76 2.04
CA GLN A 61 0.96 26.01 2.78
C GLN A 61 2.00 26.27 3.88
N GLN A 62 2.47 25.23 4.55
CA GLN A 62 3.47 25.30 5.61
C GLN A 62 4.92 25.21 5.10
N GLN A 63 5.12 25.08 3.78
CA GLN A 63 6.43 24.91 3.13
C GLN A 63 7.21 23.70 3.70
N LEU A 64 6.50 22.63 4.03
CA LEU A 64 7.08 21.39 4.54
C LEU A 64 7.40 20.41 3.41
N ASN A 65 8.53 19.73 3.53
CA ASN A 65 8.76 18.51 2.77
C ASN A 65 7.78 17.43 3.20
N VAL A 66 7.55 16.44 2.32
CA VAL A 66 6.68 15.30 2.61
C VAL A 66 7.50 14.02 2.65
N LEU A 67 7.27 13.20 3.67
CA LEU A 67 7.79 11.84 3.78
C LEU A 67 6.60 10.87 3.87
N VAL A 68 6.46 10.00 2.88
CA VAL A 68 5.45 8.93 2.93
C VAL A 68 5.99 7.77 3.75
N LEU A 69 5.30 7.40 4.81
CA LEU A 69 5.62 6.25 5.67
C LEU A 69 4.52 5.20 5.54
N SER A 70 4.92 3.98 5.22
CA SER A 70 4.10 2.78 5.26
C SER A 70 4.40 2.01 6.56
N GLY A 71 4.55 0.70 6.52
CA GLY A 71 4.88 -0.12 7.71
C GLY A 71 6.28 0.08 8.29
N GLY A 72 7.10 0.99 7.77
CA GLY A 72 8.42 1.32 8.30
C GLY A 72 9.42 0.15 8.33
N SER A 73 9.22 -0.87 7.49
CA SER A 73 10.03 -2.10 7.51
C SER A 73 11.29 -2.04 6.64
N ASN A 74 11.41 -1.03 5.79
CA ASN A 74 12.55 -0.90 4.87
C ASN A 74 13.01 0.56 4.76
N VAL A 75 13.13 1.22 5.90
CA VAL A 75 13.58 2.62 5.98
C VAL A 75 14.55 2.81 7.14
N LEU A 76 15.55 3.66 6.95
CA LEU A 76 16.39 4.20 8.00
C LEU A 76 15.95 5.62 8.29
N LEU A 77 15.24 5.82 9.41
CA LEU A 77 14.76 7.13 9.81
C LEU A 77 15.85 7.86 10.59
N PRO A 78 16.16 9.13 10.26
CA PRO A 78 17.02 9.98 11.08
C PRO A 78 16.32 10.34 12.40
N GLU A 79 17.08 10.74 13.42
CA GLU A 79 16.54 11.11 14.73
C GLU A 79 15.53 12.26 14.64
N GLN A 80 15.74 13.22 13.74
CA GLN A 80 14.85 14.35 13.50
C GLN A 80 14.42 14.41 12.05
N ILE A 81 13.12 14.44 11.82
CA ILE A 81 12.51 14.50 10.49
C ILE A 81 11.79 15.84 10.35
N GLN A 82 12.42 16.80 9.65
CA GLN A 82 11.85 18.12 9.37
C GLN A 82 10.94 18.06 8.14
N ALA A 83 9.82 17.34 8.29
CA ALA A 83 8.86 17.08 7.23
C ALA A 83 7.46 16.80 7.80
N LEU A 84 6.44 16.84 6.94
CA LEU A 84 5.16 16.20 7.21
C LEU A 84 5.27 14.72 6.86
N VAL A 85 5.20 13.85 7.88
CA VAL A 85 5.13 12.40 7.68
C VAL A 85 3.68 12.00 7.42
N LEU A 86 3.40 11.49 6.21
CA LEU A 86 2.13 10.87 5.84
C LEU A 86 2.21 9.38 6.14
N HIS A 87 1.58 8.93 7.20
CA HIS A 87 1.49 7.53 7.55
C HIS A 87 0.24 6.91 6.89
N LEU A 88 0.45 6.11 5.86
CA LEU A 88 -0.65 5.52 5.08
C LEU A 88 -1.34 4.40 5.88
N ASN A 89 -2.63 4.59 6.16
CA ASN A 89 -3.49 3.67 6.89
C ASN A 89 -4.83 3.43 6.16
N ILE A 90 -4.83 3.50 4.82
CA ILE A 90 -6.03 3.25 4.01
C ILE A 90 -6.31 1.75 4.04
N GLN A 91 -7.31 1.35 4.81
CA GLN A 91 -7.67 -0.05 5.09
C GLN A 91 -8.76 -0.57 4.16
N GLY A 92 -8.89 -1.90 4.14
CA GLY A 92 -9.96 -2.61 3.48
C GLY A 92 -9.59 -3.08 2.08
N PHE A 93 -10.50 -3.87 1.51
CA PHE A 93 -10.39 -4.37 0.14
C PHE A 93 -11.78 -4.50 -0.48
N GLU A 94 -11.84 -4.52 -1.80
CA GLU A 94 -13.04 -4.68 -2.60
C GLU A 94 -12.78 -5.68 -3.73
N VAL A 95 -13.68 -6.63 -3.90
CA VAL A 95 -13.69 -7.53 -5.07
C VAL A 95 -14.30 -6.77 -6.24
N LEU A 96 -13.51 -6.56 -7.29
CA LEU A 96 -13.92 -5.84 -8.50
C LEU A 96 -14.51 -6.77 -9.54
N GLU A 97 -13.90 -7.93 -9.75
CA GLU A 97 -14.29 -8.93 -10.74
C GLU A 97 -14.02 -10.33 -10.20
N GLU A 98 -14.84 -11.27 -10.57
CA GLU A 98 -14.67 -12.68 -10.22
C GLU A 98 -15.23 -13.56 -11.34
N ASP A 99 -14.44 -14.56 -11.76
CA ASP A 99 -14.84 -15.62 -12.68
C ASP A 99 -14.47 -17.01 -12.11
N ASP A 100 -14.61 -18.08 -12.91
CA ASP A 100 -14.33 -19.45 -12.45
C ASP A 100 -12.84 -19.69 -12.18
N GLN A 101 -11.93 -18.90 -12.74
CA GLN A 101 -10.48 -19.10 -12.69
C GLN A 101 -9.74 -18.06 -11.87
N THR A 102 -10.25 -16.82 -11.86
CA THR A 102 -9.55 -15.67 -11.29
C THR A 102 -10.48 -14.79 -10.45
N ILE A 103 -9.85 -14.03 -9.58
CA ILE A 103 -10.48 -12.95 -8.82
C ILE A 103 -9.61 -11.70 -8.88
N THR A 104 -10.23 -10.55 -9.13
CA THR A 104 -9.60 -9.24 -9.10
C THR A 104 -10.03 -8.51 -7.84
N VAL A 105 -9.07 -8.16 -6.99
CA VAL A 105 -9.32 -7.50 -5.72
C VAL A 105 -8.48 -6.23 -5.58
N GLN A 106 -9.12 -5.11 -5.26
CA GLN A 106 -8.46 -3.85 -4.91
C GLN A 106 -8.27 -3.78 -3.40
N VAL A 107 -7.04 -3.48 -2.95
CA VAL A 107 -6.66 -3.49 -1.55
C VAL A 107 -6.05 -2.14 -1.16
N GLY A 108 -6.51 -1.57 -0.05
CA GLY A 108 -6.01 -0.31 0.47
C GLY A 108 -4.54 -0.36 0.85
N ALA A 109 -3.81 0.73 0.58
CA ALA A 109 -2.35 0.79 0.77
C ALA A 109 -1.90 0.57 2.22
N GLY A 110 -2.77 0.86 3.20
CA GLY A 110 -2.51 0.68 4.63
C GLY A 110 -2.81 -0.72 5.16
N GLN A 111 -3.34 -1.62 4.34
CA GLN A 111 -3.62 -3.00 4.77
C GLN A 111 -2.32 -3.73 5.09
N ASN A 112 -2.27 -4.46 6.22
CA ASN A 112 -1.11 -5.29 6.55
C ASN A 112 -0.90 -6.34 5.46
N TRP A 113 0.34 -6.45 4.96
CA TRP A 113 0.66 -7.36 3.86
C TRP A 113 0.44 -8.83 4.22
N HIS A 114 0.99 -9.26 5.35
CA HIS A 114 0.90 -10.67 5.78
C HIS A 114 -0.55 -11.08 6.05
N ASP A 115 -1.31 -10.23 6.75
CA ASP A 115 -2.72 -10.50 7.06
C ASP A 115 -3.55 -10.61 5.77
N PHE A 116 -3.26 -9.77 4.76
CA PHE A 116 -3.91 -9.88 3.45
C PHE A 116 -3.55 -11.17 2.73
N VAL A 117 -2.28 -11.60 2.74
CA VAL A 117 -1.85 -12.87 2.15
C VAL A 117 -2.52 -14.07 2.84
N LEU A 118 -2.61 -14.07 4.17
CA LEU A 118 -3.32 -15.13 4.91
C LEU A 118 -4.80 -15.15 4.57
N TYR A 119 -5.44 -13.98 4.57
CA TYR A 119 -6.85 -13.85 4.20
C TYR A 119 -7.11 -14.35 2.78
N SER A 120 -6.30 -13.94 1.79
CA SER A 120 -6.46 -14.38 0.40
C SER A 120 -6.35 -15.89 0.27
N THR A 121 -5.39 -16.51 0.95
CA THR A 121 -5.19 -17.95 0.95
C THR A 121 -6.38 -18.70 1.59
N GLN A 122 -6.94 -18.19 2.69
CA GLN A 122 -8.13 -18.75 3.34
C GLN A 122 -9.38 -18.64 2.45
N GLN A 123 -9.46 -17.63 1.60
CA GLN A 123 -10.54 -17.46 0.60
C GLN A 123 -10.27 -18.26 -0.69
N HIS A 124 -9.22 -19.10 -0.75
CA HIS A 124 -8.79 -19.80 -1.96
C HIS A 124 -8.41 -18.85 -3.12
N TRP A 125 -7.83 -17.69 -2.80
CA TRP A 125 -7.24 -16.75 -3.75
C TRP A 125 -5.73 -16.91 -3.73
N PHE A 126 -5.18 -17.55 -4.75
CA PHE A 126 -3.80 -18.02 -4.79
C PHE A 126 -2.91 -17.10 -5.66
N GLY A 127 -1.61 -17.16 -5.37
CA GLY A 127 -0.54 -16.45 -6.06
C GLY A 127 0.42 -15.77 -5.09
N LEU A 128 -0.08 -15.24 -3.96
CA LEU A 128 0.71 -14.46 -3.01
C LEU A 128 1.29 -15.30 -1.85
N GLN A 129 0.95 -16.57 -1.73
CA GLN A 129 1.28 -17.40 -0.56
C GLN A 129 2.79 -17.49 -0.28
N ASN A 130 3.64 -17.55 -1.32
CA ASN A 130 5.10 -17.55 -1.17
C ASN A 130 5.66 -16.20 -0.64
N LEU A 131 4.86 -15.14 -0.66
CA LEU A 131 5.22 -13.81 -0.19
C LEU A 131 4.71 -13.53 1.24
N ALA A 132 4.17 -14.56 1.92
CA ALA A 132 3.79 -14.46 3.33
C ALA A 132 4.98 -14.06 4.21
N LEU A 133 4.70 -13.48 5.38
CA LEU A 133 5.70 -13.03 6.36
C LEU A 133 6.65 -11.91 5.90
N ILE A 134 6.55 -11.41 4.66
CA ILE A 134 7.27 -10.20 4.28
C ILE A 134 6.65 -9.04 5.09
N PRO A 135 7.45 -8.31 5.90
CA PRO A 135 6.90 -7.24 6.73
C PRO A 135 6.54 -6.01 5.89
N GLY A 136 5.50 -5.29 6.28
CA GLY A 136 5.09 -4.05 5.65
C GLY A 136 3.59 -4.00 5.34
N LEU A 137 3.21 -3.02 4.53
CA LEU A 137 1.83 -2.77 4.11
C LEU A 137 1.70 -2.97 2.59
N VAL A 138 0.48 -3.24 2.15
CA VAL A 138 0.16 -3.49 0.73
C VAL A 138 0.68 -2.40 -0.20
N GLY A 139 0.53 -1.12 0.17
CA GLY A 139 1.01 0.00 -0.66
C GLY A 139 2.53 0.08 -0.84
N ALA A 140 3.32 -0.61 0.01
CA ALA A 140 4.76 -0.69 -0.16
C ALA A 140 5.19 -1.83 -1.10
N SER A 141 4.31 -2.80 -1.33
CA SER A 141 4.65 -4.01 -2.10
C SER A 141 5.11 -3.74 -3.53
N PRO A 142 4.51 -2.83 -4.32
CA PRO A 142 4.95 -2.56 -5.67
C PRO A 142 6.23 -1.72 -5.76
N VAL A 143 6.60 -0.98 -4.70
CA VAL A 143 7.74 -0.03 -4.77
C VAL A 143 9.04 -0.73 -5.13
N GLN A 144 9.34 -1.85 -4.50
CA GLN A 144 10.52 -2.67 -4.78
C GLN A 144 10.16 -4.02 -5.39
N ASN A 145 8.94 -4.15 -5.95
CA ASN A 145 8.47 -5.42 -6.50
C ASN A 145 8.82 -6.56 -5.54
N ILE A 146 8.23 -6.55 -4.32
CA ILE A 146 8.61 -7.52 -3.28
C ILE A 146 8.56 -8.94 -3.82
N GLY A 147 9.53 -9.75 -3.44
CA GLY A 147 9.65 -11.11 -3.93
C GLY A 147 10.36 -12.04 -2.96
N ALA A 148 9.93 -13.29 -2.94
CA ALA A 148 10.52 -14.37 -2.17
C ALA A 148 10.20 -15.71 -2.82
N TYR A 149 11.08 -16.68 -2.64
CA TYR A 149 10.88 -18.07 -3.08
C TYR A 149 10.47 -18.21 -4.56
N GLY A 150 11.10 -17.41 -5.43
CA GLY A 150 10.88 -17.47 -6.88
C GLY A 150 9.59 -16.83 -7.38
N VAL A 151 8.91 -16.03 -6.53
CA VAL A 151 7.70 -15.28 -6.87
C VAL A 151 7.94 -13.81 -6.64
N GLU A 152 7.48 -12.95 -7.53
CA GLU A 152 7.46 -11.49 -7.38
C GLU A 152 6.02 -10.98 -7.39
N VAL A 153 5.73 -9.96 -6.58
CA VAL A 153 4.36 -9.42 -6.45
C VAL A 153 3.84 -8.83 -7.76
N GLY A 154 4.75 -8.30 -8.60
CA GLY A 154 4.41 -7.76 -9.91
C GLY A 154 3.74 -8.77 -10.85
N GLU A 155 3.91 -10.07 -10.63
CA GLU A 155 3.22 -11.11 -11.41
C GLU A 155 1.70 -11.09 -11.20
N PHE A 156 1.24 -10.62 -10.04
CA PHE A 156 -0.17 -10.61 -9.63
C PHE A 156 -0.78 -9.22 -9.57
N ILE A 157 0.00 -8.15 -9.64
CA ILE A 157 -0.51 -6.78 -9.70
C ILE A 157 -1.12 -6.53 -11.08
N GLN A 158 -2.39 -6.14 -11.11
CA GLN A 158 -3.08 -5.67 -12.32
C GLN A 158 -2.86 -4.17 -12.53
N SER A 159 -2.98 -3.38 -11.46
CA SER A 159 -2.77 -1.93 -11.48
C SER A 159 -2.46 -1.38 -10.08
N VAL A 160 -1.91 -0.19 -10.04
CA VAL A 160 -1.63 0.55 -8.80
C VAL A 160 -2.30 1.91 -8.88
N GLN A 161 -3.20 2.18 -7.94
CA GLN A 161 -3.85 3.48 -7.81
C GLN A 161 -2.95 4.43 -7.02
N VAL A 162 -2.64 5.57 -7.61
CA VAL A 162 -1.73 6.56 -7.02
C VAL A 162 -2.31 7.97 -7.08
N TYR A 163 -1.85 8.81 -6.17
CA TYR A 163 -1.87 10.26 -6.38
C TYR A 163 -0.54 10.67 -7.02
N ASP A 164 -0.58 11.20 -8.25
CA ASP A 164 0.59 11.73 -8.94
C ASP A 164 0.79 13.20 -8.52
N CYS A 165 1.87 13.45 -7.76
CA CYS A 165 2.18 14.77 -7.22
C CYS A 165 2.60 15.78 -8.29
N GLN A 166 3.04 15.33 -9.48
CA GLN A 166 3.41 16.23 -10.59
C GLN A 166 2.18 16.81 -11.29
N VAL A 167 1.22 15.94 -11.63
CA VAL A 167 -0.02 16.36 -12.31
C VAL A 167 -1.16 16.66 -11.33
N LYS A 168 -0.95 16.40 -10.02
CA LYS A 168 -1.88 16.68 -8.91
C LYS A 168 -3.25 16.03 -9.08
N GLN A 169 -3.25 14.76 -9.50
CA GLN A 169 -4.49 13.99 -9.68
C GLN A 169 -4.29 12.51 -9.36
N PHE A 170 -5.39 11.83 -9.05
CA PHE A 170 -5.40 10.37 -8.97
C PHE A 170 -5.33 9.76 -10.35
N THR A 171 -4.51 8.70 -10.47
CA THR A 171 -4.42 7.90 -11.69
C THR A 171 -4.18 6.43 -11.35
N SER A 172 -4.54 5.56 -12.27
CA SER A 172 -4.23 4.13 -12.18
C SER A 172 -3.10 3.80 -13.14
N ILE A 173 -2.00 3.24 -12.61
CA ILE A 173 -0.85 2.80 -13.39
C ILE A 173 -1.02 1.29 -13.63
N LEU A 174 -1.16 0.89 -14.89
CA LEU A 174 -1.30 -0.52 -15.25
C LEU A 174 0.01 -1.27 -15.02
N ASN A 175 -0.07 -2.58 -14.81
CA ASN A 175 1.11 -3.43 -14.59
C ASN A 175 2.24 -3.19 -15.59
N LYS A 176 1.93 -3.15 -16.88
CA LYS A 176 2.91 -2.94 -17.98
C LYS A 176 3.66 -1.61 -17.87
N ASP A 177 3.04 -0.60 -17.21
CA ASP A 177 3.57 0.75 -17.06
C ASP A 177 4.27 0.93 -15.69
N CYS A 178 4.18 -0.09 -14.80
CA CYS A 178 4.89 -0.11 -13.51
C CYS A 178 6.38 -0.41 -13.64
N HIS A 179 6.86 -0.90 -14.80
CA HIS A 179 8.24 -1.26 -15.07
C HIS A 179 8.83 -2.22 -14.02
N PHE A 180 8.04 -3.22 -13.60
CA PHE A 180 8.49 -4.21 -12.63
C PHE A 180 9.68 -5.03 -13.14
N ALA A 181 10.72 -5.10 -12.32
CA ALA A 181 11.88 -5.94 -12.50
C ALA A 181 12.41 -6.36 -11.11
N TYR A 182 13.48 -7.14 -11.05
CA TYR A 182 14.06 -7.56 -9.79
C TYR A 182 14.37 -6.37 -8.87
N ARG A 183 13.65 -6.27 -7.74
CA ARG A 183 13.75 -5.17 -6.75
C ARG A 183 13.60 -3.77 -7.35
N HIS A 184 12.78 -3.64 -8.40
CA HIS A 184 12.67 -2.43 -9.19
C HIS A 184 11.23 -2.15 -9.62
N SER A 185 10.88 -0.85 -9.73
CA SER A 185 9.63 -0.34 -10.32
C SER A 185 9.74 1.15 -10.63
N ILE A 186 8.79 1.70 -11.40
CA ILE A 186 8.65 3.15 -11.64
C ILE A 186 8.49 3.95 -10.33
N PHE A 187 7.90 3.36 -9.29
CA PHE A 187 7.70 4.03 -7.99
C PHE A 187 9.03 4.25 -7.26
N LYS A 188 10.01 3.37 -7.48
CA LYS A 188 11.37 3.51 -6.96
C LYS A 188 12.19 4.49 -7.78
N ASP A 189 12.01 4.52 -9.11
CA ASP A 189 12.76 5.40 -10.02
C ASP A 189 12.36 6.86 -9.90
N GLN A 190 11.09 7.11 -9.53
CA GLN A 190 10.53 8.45 -9.42
C GLN A 190 10.12 8.74 -7.96
N PRO A 191 11.10 8.87 -7.06
CA PRO A 191 10.82 9.10 -5.65
C PRO A 191 10.04 10.41 -5.46
N ASN A 192 9.11 10.40 -4.52
CA ASN A 192 8.23 11.53 -4.17
C ASN A 192 7.22 11.95 -5.26
N ARG A 193 7.16 11.25 -6.40
CA ARG A 193 6.14 11.53 -7.41
C ARG A 193 4.81 10.85 -7.09
N TYR A 194 4.85 9.58 -6.70
CA TYR A 194 3.66 8.77 -6.54
C TYR A 194 3.37 8.45 -5.07
N ILE A 195 2.15 8.74 -4.61
CA ILE A 195 1.65 8.26 -3.32
C ILE A 195 0.63 7.16 -3.62
N ILE A 196 0.97 5.93 -3.30
CA ILE A 196 0.15 4.75 -3.56
C ILE A 196 -1.00 4.72 -2.55
N VAL A 197 -2.25 4.66 -3.04
CA VAL A 197 -3.45 4.62 -2.19
C VAL A 197 -4.13 3.26 -2.20
N SER A 198 -3.99 2.48 -3.25
CA SER A 198 -4.42 1.07 -3.31
C SER A 198 -3.66 0.29 -4.38
N VAL A 199 -3.70 -1.03 -4.26
CA VAL A 199 -3.12 -1.98 -5.24
C VAL A 199 -4.20 -2.96 -5.65
N THR A 200 -4.37 -3.17 -6.95
CA THR A 200 -5.30 -4.13 -7.51
C THR A 200 -4.55 -5.39 -7.91
N PHE A 201 -4.93 -6.52 -7.33
CA PHE A 201 -4.36 -7.83 -7.61
C PHE A 201 -5.33 -8.66 -8.44
N LYS A 202 -4.79 -9.44 -9.39
CA LYS A 202 -5.51 -10.52 -10.06
C LYS A 202 -4.93 -11.85 -9.57
N LEU A 203 -5.73 -12.58 -8.79
CA LEU A 203 -5.34 -13.80 -8.10
C LEU A 203 -6.04 -15.02 -8.73
N LEU A 204 -5.45 -16.19 -8.57
CA LEU A 204 -5.97 -17.45 -9.10
C LEU A 204 -6.92 -18.10 -8.10
N LYS A 205 -7.97 -18.79 -8.58
CA LYS A 205 -8.88 -19.61 -7.74
C LYS A 205 -8.42 -21.07 -7.63
N GLN A 206 -7.36 -21.44 -8.33
CA GLN A 206 -6.70 -22.74 -8.20
C GLN A 206 -5.25 -22.53 -7.77
N ALA A 207 -4.80 -23.36 -6.84
CA ALA A 207 -3.44 -23.28 -6.33
C ALA A 207 -2.42 -23.69 -7.42
N ASP A 208 -1.52 -22.78 -7.76
CA ASP A 208 -0.29 -23.06 -8.51
C ASP A 208 0.89 -22.92 -7.54
N LEU A 209 1.32 -24.04 -6.97
CA LEU A 209 2.39 -24.06 -5.98
C LEU A 209 3.75 -24.02 -6.69
N LYS A 210 4.41 -22.87 -6.70
CA LYS A 210 5.78 -22.72 -7.19
C LYS A 210 6.78 -23.28 -6.17
N LEU A 211 7.00 -24.61 -6.19
CA LEU A 211 7.90 -25.33 -5.27
C LEU A 211 9.34 -25.50 -5.82
N ASN A 212 9.66 -24.87 -6.96
CA ASN A 212 10.93 -25.10 -7.64
C ASN A 212 12.11 -24.28 -7.09
N TYR A 213 11.92 -23.51 -6.03
CA TYR A 213 12.97 -22.67 -5.44
C TYR A 213 13.69 -23.41 -4.31
N GLY A 214 15.00 -23.68 -4.48
CA GLY A 214 15.83 -24.37 -3.49
C GLY A 214 15.26 -25.74 -3.09
N ASP A 215 15.23 -26.03 -1.79
CA ASP A 215 14.82 -27.31 -1.22
C ASP A 215 13.31 -27.39 -0.88
N LEU A 216 12.49 -26.44 -1.33
CA LEU A 216 11.04 -26.41 -1.04
C LEU A 216 10.28 -27.68 -1.49
N LYS A 217 10.84 -28.43 -2.45
CA LYS A 217 10.26 -29.73 -2.89
C LYS A 217 10.46 -30.86 -1.88
N GLN A 218 11.35 -30.68 -0.90
CA GLN A 218 11.72 -31.72 0.07
C GLN A 218 11.07 -31.49 1.44
N ALA A 219 10.40 -30.36 1.62
CA ALA A 219 9.65 -29.99 2.81
C ALA A 219 8.17 -30.41 2.69
#